data_f285caf72c78b8c22710dbe133bd724e
#
_entry.id   f285caf72c78b8c22710dbe133bd724e
#
_cell.length_a   1.000
_cell.length_b   1.000
_cell.length_c   1.000
_cell.angle_alpha   90.00
_cell.angle_beta   90.00
_cell.angle_gamma   90.00
#
_symmetry.space_group_name_H-M   'P 1'
#
loop_
_entity.id
_entity.type
_entity.pdbx_description
1 polymer ?
#
loop_
_entity_poly.entity_id
_entity_poly.type
_entity_poly.pdbx_seq_one_letter_code
_entity_poly.pdbx_strand_id
1 'polypeptide(L)'
;MKKSLLVFAAALMMASCGQNDNKEQAPNQPDPTNKDIPMGVPIAPMPQIQVQEKGGVDPTALGDPNGPVLKLEEGMPLDFSQLQGGGKSVEEQVASQIDTIRYRAEQGIPKFQYVYGVCYEKGWGVEQNQKVALDWYKKAAAQDNGPALNALGNSYRLGSGVNADPVKAFEYYQKGAAAKDDQAMLNLGNCYYYGMGTEKDEDSAVKWWKDAADAGNAYAMAQMGDCYYYGLGVEKDLAKAIEYYTPAADKNIPNAQYRLGILYYWGSGVEQDQTYAKLLMRKASDGGMVEAQAFLDKYIKD
;
A
#
# COMPACT_ATOMS: atom_id res chain seq x y z
N MET A 1 28.21 53.07 0.92
CA MET A 1 27.60 54.21 1.66
C MET A 1 26.12 53.94 1.74
N LYS A 2 25.70 53.67 2.95
CA LYS A 2 24.51 54.24 3.66
C LYS A 2 23.17 53.85 3.05
N LYS A 3 22.42 52.98 3.77
CA LYS A 3 21.45 53.23 4.88
C LYS A 3 20.05 53.35 4.31
N SER A 4 19.10 52.63 4.74
CA SER A 4 18.35 52.49 6.00
C SER A 4 16.86 52.73 5.66
N LEU A 5 16.05 51.86 6.04
CA LEU A 5 15.14 51.80 7.22
C LEU A 5 13.83 52.55 7.09
N LEU A 6 12.84 51.93 7.59
CA LEU A 6 11.69 52.23 8.47
C LEU A 6 10.33 51.95 7.80
N VAL A 7 9.53 51.01 8.27
CA VAL A 7 8.87 50.74 9.59
C VAL A 7 7.71 51.76 9.88
N PHE A 8 6.67 51.15 10.44
CA PHE A 8 5.51 51.65 11.18
C PHE A 8 4.22 51.84 10.39
N ALA A 9 3.22 51.24 10.76
CA ALA A 9 2.52 50.82 11.98
C ALA A 9 1.18 51.50 12.11
N ALA A 10 0.30 50.74 12.62
CA ALA A 10 -0.73 51.03 13.61
C ALA A 10 -2.05 51.64 13.07
N ALA A 11 -3.10 51.02 13.29
CA ALA A 11 -3.89 50.64 14.47
C ALA A 11 -5.02 51.60 14.82
N LEU A 12 -6.09 51.01 15.30
CA LEU A 12 -7.18 51.51 16.16
C LEU A 12 -8.31 52.30 15.46
N MET A 13 -9.55 52.11 15.73
CA MET A 13 -10.36 51.89 16.92
C MET A 13 -11.80 51.58 16.50
N MET A 14 -12.44 50.64 17.19
CA MET A 14 -13.55 50.84 18.14
C MET A 14 -14.87 51.24 17.49
N ALA A 15 -16.00 50.86 17.88
CA ALA A 15 -16.60 50.07 18.97
C ALA A 15 -18.09 49.92 18.68
N SER A 16 -18.64 48.89 19.15
CA SER A 16 -19.68 48.79 20.18
C SER A 16 -21.09 48.40 19.73
N CYS A 17 -21.62 47.56 20.59
CA CYS A 17 -23.02 47.15 20.86
C CYS A 17 -23.62 46.23 19.81
N GLY A 18 -23.86 45.02 20.06
CA GLY A 18 -24.56 44.37 21.18
C GLY A 18 -25.86 43.81 20.66
N GLN A 19 -25.93 42.50 20.58
CA GLN A 19 -27.16 41.75 20.86
C GLN A 19 -26.81 40.25 20.92
N ASN A 20 -27.16 39.65 22.05
CA ASN A 20 -27.18 38.21 22.29
C ASN A 20 -28.15 37.54 21.32
N ASP A 21 -27.65 36.63 20.55
CA ASP A 21 -28.45 35.49 20.07
C ASP A 21 -27.63 34.23 20.25
N ASN A 22 -28.01 33.44 21.27
CA ASN A 22 -27.58 32.07 21.45
C ASN A 22 -28.05 31.27 20.24
N LYS A 23 -27.13 31.10 19.27
CA LYS A 23 -27.16 29.98 18.35
C LYS A 23 -26.03 29.07 18.75
N GLU A 24 -26.39 27.86 19.18
CA GLU A 24 -25.48 26.74 19.29
C GLU A 24 -24.60 26.73 18.04
N GLN A 25 -23.34 27.06 18.23
CA GLN A 25 -22.32 26.94 17.19
C GLN A 25 -22.09 25.44 17.01
N ALA A 26 -22.47 24.93 15.84
CA ALA A 26 -21.92 23.71 15.32
C ALA A 26 -20.38 23.76 15.45
N PRO A 27 -19.72 22.66 15.82
CA PRO A 27 -18.27 22.64 16.02
C PRO A 27 -17.60 23.16 14.73
N ASN A 28 -16.71 24.15 14.90
CA ASN A 28 -15.95 24.77 13.83
C ASN A 28 -15.45 23.70 12.84
N GLN A 29 -15.95 23.77 11.61
CA GLN A 29 -15.32 23.05 10.51
C GLN A 29 -13.86 23.53 10.43
N PRO A 30 -12.87 22.65 10.55
CA PRO A 30 -11.49 23.06 10.33
C PRO A 30 -11.37 23.48 8.85
N ASP A 31 -10.85 24.67 8.67
CA ASP A 31 -10.37 25.16 7.39
C ASP A 31 -9.52 24.08 6.71
N PRO A 32 -9.84 23.64 5.50
CA PRO A 32 -9.03 22.68 4.77
C PRO A 32 -7.59 23.16 4.49
N THR A 33 -7.29 24.41 4.78
CA THR A 33 -5.93 24.99 4.80
C THR A 33 -5.29 24.92 6.18
N ASN A 34 -5.98 24.38 7.20
CA ASN A 34 -5.49 24.34 8.57
C ASN A 34 -4.31 23.36 8.69
N LYS A 35 -3.18 23.91 9.15
CA LYS A 35 -1.92 23.20 9.42
C LYS A 35 -1.98 22.15 10.53
N ASP A 36 -3.12 21.98 11.19
CA ASP A 36 -3.37 21.03 12.29
C ASP A 36 -3.90 19.67 11.83
N ILE A 37 -4.22 19.49 10.54
CA ILE A 37 -4.28 18.16 9.96
C ILE A 37 -2.82 17.67 9.93
N PRO A 38 -2.48 16.51 10.53
CA PRO A 38 -1.11 16.02 10.50
C PRO A 38 -0.65 15.88 9.04
N MET A 39 -0.04 16.93 8.52
CA MET A 39 0.60 16.99 7.21
C MET A 39 1.90 16.21 7.28
N GLY A 40 1.88 14.95 7.57
CA GLY A 40 3.15 14.34 7.81
C GLY A 40 3.19 12.83 7.95
N VAL A 41 2.35 12.11 7.22
CA VAL A 41 2.83 10.81 6.79
C VAL A 41 3.29 11.03 5.36
N PRO A 42 4.60 10.98 5.08
CA PRO A 42 5.08 10.89 3.71
C PRO A 42 4.27 9.80 3.01
N ILE A 43 4.03 9.93 1.71
CA ILE A 43 3.59 8.81 0.88
C ILE A 43 4.33 7.60 1.43
N ALA A 44 3.57 6.63 1.94
CA ALA A 44 4.12 5.57 2.77
C ALA A 44 5.45 5.12 2.18
N PRO A 45 6.55 5.10 2.96
CA PRO A 45 7.79 4.53 2.46
C PRO A 45 7.39 3.21 1.83
N MET A 46 7.97 2.87 0.67
CA MET A 46 7.66 1.62 -0.01
C MET A 46 7.28 0.58 1.03
N PRO A 47 6.11 -0.05 0.97
CA PRO A 47 5.81 -1.08 1.90
C PRO A 47 7.02 -1.98 1.85
N GLN A 48 7.89 -1.84 2.86
CA GLN A 48 8.78 -2.91 3.14
C GLN A 48 7.81 -4.03 3.36
N ILE A 49 7.80 -5.01 2.47
CA ILE A 49 7.25 -6.29 2.82
C ILE A 49 8.15 -6.77 3.95
N GLN A 50 7.98 -6.13 5.10
CA GLN A 50 8.28 -6.77 6.35
C GLN A 50 7.19 -7.83 6.43
N VAL A 51 7.58 -9.04 6.06
CA VAL A 51 7.01 -10.18 6.71
C VAL A 51 7.24 -9.89 8.18
N GLN A 52 6.24 -9.30 8.83
CA GLN A 52 6.21 -9.23 10.28
C GLN A 52 6.07 -10.68 10.74
N GLU A 53 7.20 -11.29 10.99
CA GLU A 53 7.26 -12.32 12.00
C GLU A 53 6.77 -11.65 13.28
N LYS A 54 5.62 -12.11 13.79
CA LYS A 54 4.92 -11.70 15.01
C LYS A 54 3.94 -10.52 14.90
N GLY A 55 2.86 -10.76 14.21
CA GLY A 55 1.55 -10.25 14.58
C GLY A 55 0.62 -11.45 14.59
N GLY A 56 0.29 -11.95 15.75
CA GLY A 56 -0.62 -13.08 15.90
C GLY A 56 -1.94 -12.73 15.21
N VAL A 57 -2.22 -13.39 14.12
CA VAL A 57 -3.57 -13.45 13.56
C VAL A 57 -4.41 -14.07 14.65
N ASP A 58 -5.49 -13.40 15.06
CA ASP A 58 -6.45 -13.93 16.02
C ASP A 58 -6.83 -15.35 15.57
N PRO A 59 -6.52 -16.40 16.37
CA PRO A 59 -6.84 -17.76 15.99
C PRO A 59 -8.36 -18.03 15.96
N THR A 60 -9.19 -17.07 16.36
CA THR A 60 -10.65 -17.15 16.28
C THR A 60 -11.22 -16.63 14.96
N ALA A 61 -10.40 -16.00 14.10
CA ALA A 61 -10.74 -15.67 12.72
C ALA A 61 -10.49 -16.84 11.77
N LEU A 62 -10.51 -18.06 12.29
CA LEU A 62 -10.38 -19.30 11.51
C LEU A 62 -11.60 -19.43 10.60
N GLY A 63 -11.35 -19.21 9.31
CA GLY A 63 -12.32 -19.52 8.25
C GLY A 63 -12.78 -20.97 8.31
N ASP A 64 -13.88 -21.24 7.62
CA ASP A 64 -14.51 -22.54 7.44
C ASP A 64 -13.45 -23.66 7.27
N PRO A 65 -13.45 -24.70 8.14
CA PRO A 65 -12.53 -25.84 8.02
C PRO A 65 -12.70 -26.60 6.71
N ASN A 66 -13.75 -26.35 5.93
CA ASN A 66 -13.98 -26.87 4.59
C ASN A 66 -13.67 -25.85 3.47
N GLY A 67 -12.99 -24.75 3.79
CA GLY A 67 -12.60 -23.72 2.81
C GLY A 67 -11.71 -24.28 1.67
N PRO A 68 -11.50 -23.49 0.60
CA PRO A 68 -10.88 -23.97 -0.61
C PRO A 68 -9.43 -24.43 -0.37
N VAL A 69 -9.17 -25.69 -0.67
CA VAL A 69 -7.82 -26.25 -0.72
C VAL A 69 -7.11 -25.69 -1.96
N LEU A 70 -5.80 -25.38 -1.83
CA LEU A 70 -4.97 -24.95 -2.96
C LEU A 70 -5.03 -25.99 -4.08
N LYS A 71 -5.77 -25.68 -5.14
CA LYS A 71 -5.75 -26.47 -6.37
C LYS A 71 -4.74 -25.85 -7.34
N LEU A 72 -3.61 -26.51 -7.51
CA LEU A 72 -2.56 -26.10 -8.45
C LEU A 72 -2.89 -26.60 -9.86
N GLU A 73 -4.04 -26.18 -10.41
CA GLU A 73 -4.42 -26.51 -11.80
C GLU A 73 -3.73 -25.56 -12.79
N GLU A 74 -3.39 -26.07 -13.98
CA GLU A 74 -2.88 -25.24 -15.08
C GLU A 74 -3.97 -24.23 -15.47
N GLY A 75 -3.63 -22.92 -15.45
CA GLY A 75 -4.54 -21.83 -15.83
C GLY A 75 -5.17 -21.05 -14.68
N MET A 76 -5.09 -21.48 -13.42
CA MET A 76 -5.52 -20.66 -12.31
C MET A 76 -4.43 -19.64 -11.89
N PRO A 77 -4.79 -18.36 -11.63
CA PRO A 77 -3.87 -17.43 -11.00
C PRO A 77 -3.49 -17.96 -9.62
N LEU A 78 -2.20 -17.96 -9.30
CA LEU A 78 -1.72 -18.25 -7.94
C LEU A 78 -1.84 -16.97 -7.12
N ASP A 79 -3.00 -16.78 -6.55
CA ASP A 79 -3.22 -15.76 -5.55
C ASP A 79 -3.09 -16.39 -4.16
N PHE A 80 -1.93 -16.21 -3.55
CA PHE A 80 -1.68 -16.70 -2.19
C PHE A 80 -2.60 -16.04 -1.15
N SER A 81 -3.22 -14.89 -1.47
CA SER A 81 -4.17 -14.21 -0.59
C SER A 81 -5.49 -14.98 -0.46
N GLN A 82 -5.82 -15.82 -1.45
CA GLN A 82 -7.03 -16.65 -1.44
C GLN A 82 -6.87 -17.98 -0.69
N LEU A 83 -5.66 -18.29 -0.22
CA LEU A 83 -5.37 -19.51 0.52
C LEU A 83 -5.79 -19.48 2.00
N GLN A 84 -6.48 -18.42 2.42
CA GLN A 84 -7.04 -18.32 3.76
C GLN A 84 -8.34 -19.12 3.86
N GLY A 85 -8.23 -20.43 4.01
CA GLY A 85 -9.36 -21.31 4.20
C GLY A 85 -8.92 -22.75 4.44
N GLY A 86 -9.48 -23.42 5.46
CA GLY A 86 -9.23 -24.84 5.72
C GLY A 86 -8.32 -25.18 6.90
N GLY A 87 -8.09 -24.21 7.84
CA GLY A 87 -7.35 -24.50 9.09
C GLY A 87 -5.85 -24.74 8.94
N LYS A 88 -5.31 -24.67 7.72
CA LYS A 88 -3.86 -24.78 7.44
C LYS A 88 -3.33 -23.44 6.98
N SER A 89 -2.14 -23.07 7.45
CA SER A 89 -1.42 -21.89 6.96
C SER A 89 -1.06 -22.03 5.45
N VAL A 90 -0.81 -20.92 4.77
CA VAL A 90 -0.32 -20.94 3.37
C VAL A 90 0.95 -21.79 3.26
N GLU A 91 1.85 -21.66 4.24
CA GLU A 91 3.07 -22.45 4.34
C GLU A 91 2.79 -23.95 4.34
N GLU A 92 1.90 -24.43 5.23
CA GLU A 92 1.55 -25.85 5.34
C GLU A 92 0.88 -26.38 4.07
N GLN A 93 0.06 -25.56 3.41
CA GLN A 93 -0.58 -25.94 2.16
C GLN A 93 0.44 -26.06 1.03
N VAL A 94 1.35 -25.10 0.89
CA VAL A 94 2.42 -25.11 -0.10
C VAL A 94 3.41 -26.24 0.19
N ALA A 95 3.84 -26.40 1.45
CA ALA A 95 4.75 -27.47 1.86
C ALA A 95 4.20 -28.87 1.57
N SER A 96 2.88 -29.06 1.73
CA SER A 96 2.24 -30.36 1.42
C SER A 96 2.24 -30.71 -0.08
N GLN A 97 2.50 -29.74 -0.96
CA GLN A 97 2.51 -29.90 -2.41
C GLN A 97 3.91 -29.70 -3.02
N ILE A 98 4.95 -29.62 -2.19
CA ILE A 98 6.29 -29.25 -2.63
C ILE A 98 6.85 -30.16 -3.74
N ASP A 99 6.57 -31.47 -3.70
CA ASP A 99 7.02 -32.40 -4.72
C ASP A 99 6.33 -32.15 -6.08
N THR A 100 5.05 -31.81 -6.06
CA THR A 100 4.30 -31.41 -7.27
C THR A 100 4.81 -30.09 -7.82
N ILE A 101 5.05 -29.09 -6.95
CA ILE A 101 5.60 -27.79 -7.33
C ILE A 101 6.96 -27.98 -7.98
N ARG A 102 7.86 -28.75 -7.34
CA ARG A 102 9.18 -29.06 -7.85
C ARG A 102 9.10 -29.73 -9.22
N TYR A 103 8.34 -30.82 -9.35
CA TYR A 103 8.19 -31.55 -10.61
C TYR A 103 7.73 -30.63 -11.75
N ARG A 104 6.71 -29.82 -11.52
CA ARG A 104 6.18 -28.89 -12.51
C ARG A 104 7.17 -27.77 -12.85
N ALA A 105 7.91 -27.26 -11.87
CA ALA A 105 8.96 -26.26 -12.10
C ALA A 105 10.11 -26.83 -12.96
N GLU A 106 10.50 -28.08 -12.72
CA GLU A 106 11.51 -28.80 -13.52
C GLU A 106 11.04 -29.08 -14.94
N GLN A 107 9.72 -29.24 -15.18
CA GLN A 107 9.14 -29.30 -16.52
C GLN A 107 9.14 -27.94 -17.26
N GLY A 108 9.65 -26.89 -16.64
CA GLY A 108 9.78 -25.58 -17.28
C GLY A 108 8.55 -24.69 -17.21
N ILE A 109 7.50 -25.06 -16.46
CA ILE A 109 6.26 -24.27 -16.35
C ILE A 109 6.53 -23.01 -15.54
N PRO A 110 6.44 -21.78 -16.13
CA PRO A 110 6.93 -20.55 -15.50
C PRO A 110 6.22 -20.19 -14.20
N LYS A 111 4.93 -20.48 -14.09
CA LYS A 111 4.15 -20.31 -12.87
C LYS A 111 4.73 -21.14 -11.71
N PHE A 112 5.05 -22.39 -11.94
CA PHE A 112 5.60 -23.28 -10.91
C PHE A 112 7.08 -22.95 -10.62
N GLN A 113 7.83 -22.50 -11.61
CA GLN A 113 9.20 -21.97 -11.38
C GLN A 113 9.18 -20.77 -10.44
N TYR A 114 8.25 -19.82 -10.64
CA TYR A 114 8.06 -18.71 -9.72
C TYR A 114 7.71 -19.19 -8.31
N VAL A 115 6.69 -20.07 -8.18
CA VAL A 115 6.25 -20.59 -6.87
C VAL A 115 7.38 -21.34 -6.17
N TYR A 116 8.14 -22.14 -6.89
CA TYR A 116 9.27 -22.87 -6.31
C TYR A 116 10.39 -21.93 -5.85
N GLY A 117 10.58 -20.82 -6.57
CA GLY A 117 11.42 -19.71 -6.12
C GLY A 117 10.92 -19.11 -4.80
N VAL A 118 9.60 -18.88 -4.67
CA VAL A 118 8.98 -18.41 -3.41
C VAL A 118 9.18 -19.43 -2.28
N CYS A 119 9.06 -20.72 -2.55
CA CYS A 119 9.33 -21.76 -1.56
C CYS A 119 10.75 -21.64 -0.99
N TYR A 120 11.76 -21.44 -1.85
CA TYR A 120 13.14 -21.23 -1.39
C TYR A 120 13.34 -19.86 -0.72
N GLU A 121 12.63 -18.82 -1.16
CA GLU A 121 12.70 -17.50 -0.51
C GLU A 121 12.17 -17.54 0.93
N LYS A 122 11.10 -18.28 1.17
CA LYS A 122 10.40 -18.35 2.47
C LYS A 122 10.79 -19.54 3.33
N GLY A 123 11.39 -20.58 2.75
CA GLY A 123 11.64 -21.86 3.43
C GLY A 123 10.41 -22.77 3.50
N TRP A 124 9.44 -22.62 2.58
CA TRP A 124 8.21 -23.42 2.58
C TRP A 124 8.42 -24.80 1.95
N GLY A 125 8.50 -25.83 2.79
CA GLY A 125 8.74 -27.20 2.37
C GLY A 125 10.16 -27.49 1.85
N VAL A 126 11.04 -26.50 1.86
CA VAL A 126 12.47 -26.59 1.51
C VAL A 126 13.29 -25.73 2.46
N GLU A 127 14.60 -25.99 2.57
CA GLU A 127 15.50 -25.09 3.29
C GLU A 127 15.58 -23.71 2.60
N GLN A 128 15.45 -22.65 3.38
CA GLN A 128 15.49 -21.28 2.86
C GLN A 128 16.81 -20.99 2.16
N ASN A 129 16.75 -20.52 0.91
CA ASN A 129 17.93 -20.18 0.13
C ASN A 129 17.64 -19.13 -0.93
N GLN A 130 18.04 -17.89 -0.65
CA GLN A 130 17.80 -16.73 -1.51
C GLN A 130 18.49 -16.85 -2.89
N LYS A 131 19.66 -17.49 -2.97
CA LYS A 131 20.34 -17.67 -4.27
C LYS A 131 19.60 -18.66 -5.15
N VAL A 132 19.13 -19.76 -4.58
CA VAL A 132 18.32 -20.75 -5.31
C VAL A 132 16.98 -20.14 -5.74
N ALA A 133 16.33 -19.36 -4.86
CA ALA A 133 15.12 -18.61 -5.21
C ALA A 133 15.35 -17.71 -6.44
N LEU A 134 16.44 -16.92 -6.42
CA LEU A 134 16.81 -16.04 -7.52
C LEU A 134 16.98 -16.80 -8.85
N ASP A 135 17.59 -17.99 -8.82
CA ASP A 135 17.79 -18.78 -10.03
C ASP A 135 16.48 -19.33 -10.59
N TRP A 136 15.52 -19.69 -9.73
CA TRP A 136 14.19 -20.09 -10.16
C TRP A 136 13.38 -18.90 -10.72
N TYR A 137 13.48 -17.73 -10.09
CA TYR A 137 12.88 -16.50 -10.62
C TYR A 137 13.43 -16.13 -12.00
N LYS A 138 14.75 -16.27 -12.23
CA LYS A 138 15.34 -16.04 -13.57
C LYS A 138 14.78 -17.00 -14.62
N LYS A 139 14.57 -18.28 -14.28
CA LYS A 139 13.97 -19.24 -15.21
C LYS A 139 12.54 -18.87 -15.59
N ALA A 140 11.74 -18.45 -14.62
CA ALA A 140 10.36 -18.00 -14.87
C ALA A 140 10.34 -16.68 -15.65
N ALA A 141 11.19 -15.73 -15.28
CA ALA A 141 11.29 -14.41 -15.93
C ALA A 141 11.77 -14.49 -17.38
N ALA A 142 12.57 -15.49 -17.73
CA ALA A 142 12.96 -15.77 -19.13
C ALA A 142 11.77 -16.16 -20.02
N GLN A 143 10.62 -16.43 -19.44
CA GLN A 143 9.35 -16.76 -20.08
C GLN A 143 8.29 -15.66 -19.84
N ASP A 144 8.73 -14.42 -19.59
CA ASP A 144 7.90 -13.24 -19.35
C ASP A 144 6.89 -13.40 -18.20
N ASN A 145 7.21 -14.22 -17.19
CA ASN A 145 6.38 -14.34 -16.00
C ASN A 145 6.45 -13.06 -15.16
N GLY A 146 5.38 -12.26 -15.17
CA GLY A 146 5.31 -10.96 -14.50
C GLY A 146 5.68 -11.02 -13.00
N PRO A 147 5.05 -11.91 -12.19
CA PRO A 147 5.41 -12.07 -10.79
C PRO A 147 6.89 -12.40 -10.56
N ALA A 148 7.50 -13.22 -11.42
CA ALA A 148 8.94 -13.53 -11.31
C ALA A 148 9.81 -12.33 -11.66
N LEU A 149 9.42 -11.55 -12.66
CA LEU A 149 10.10 -10.30 -13.01
C LEU A 149 10.03 -9.31 -11.83
N ASN A 150 8.86 -9.16 -11.21
CA ASN A 150 8.71 -8.36 -10.00
C ASN A 150 9.58 -8.88 -8.84
N ALA A 151 9.62 -10.19 -8.61
CA ALA A 151 10.45 -10.81 -7.57
C ALA A 151 11.96 -10.57 -7.81
N LEU A 152 12.42 -10.63 -9.07
CA LEU A 152 13.78 -10.24 -9.43
C LEU A 152 14.06 -8.77 -9.16
N GLY A 153 13.13 -7.88 -9.51
CA GLY A 153 13.21 -6.46 -9.17
C GLY A 153 13.39 -6.26 -7.66
N ASN A 154 12.58 -6.93 -6.84
CA ASN A 154 12.71 -6.90 -5.39
C ASN A 154 14.05 -7.46 -4.89
N SER A 155 14.52 -8.56 -5.49
CA SER A 155 15.81 -9.17 -5.14
C SER A 155 16.98 -8.20 -5.38
N TYR A 156 17.01 -7.52 -6.52
CA TYR A 156 18.01 -6.50 -6.79
C TYR A 156 17.86 -5.23 -5.96
N ARG A 157 16.63 -4.83 -5.66
CA ARG A 157 16.39 -3.67 -4.78
C ARG A 157 16.89 -3.89 -3.37
N LEU A 158 16.68 -5.10 -2.81
CA LEU A 158 17.01 -5.44 -1.43
C LEU A 158 18.40 -6.08 -1.27
N GLY A 159 19.02 -6.52 -2.35
CA GLY A 159 20.26 -7.32 -2.27
C GLY A 159 20.01 -8.75 -1.78
N SER A 160 18.82 -9.31 -2.03
CA SER A 160 18.44 -10.63 -1.57
C SER A 160 18.95 -11.72 -2.52
N GLY A 161 19.94 -12.48 -2.10
CA GLY A 161 20.61 -13.49 -2.93
C GLY A 161 21.53 -12.93 -4.02
N VAL A 162 21.63 -11.62 -4.15
CA VAL A 162 22.42 -10.87 -5.13
C VAL A 162 22.84 -9.52 -4.53
N ASN A 163 23.87 -8.88 -5.06
CA ASN A 163 24.19 -7.51 -4.64
C ASN A 163 23.07 -6.55 -5.04
N ALA A 164 22.73 -5.60 -4.15
CA ALA A 164 21.74 -4.59 -4.45
C ALA A 164 22.15 -3.76 -5.68
N ASP A 165 21.21 -3.54 -6.59
CA ASP A 165 21.40 -2.79 -7.83
C ASP A 165 20.07 -2.13 -8.21
N PRO A 166 19.85 -0.87 -7.83
CA PRO A 166 18.57 -0.19 -8.08
C PRO A 166 18.26 -0.01 -9.58
N VAL A 167 19.30 0.08 -10.44
CA VAL A 167 19.10 0.20 -11.89
C VAL A 167 18.52 -1.10 -12.45
N LYS A 168 19.10 -2.25 -12.06
CA LYS A 168 18.54 -3.54 -12.45
C LYS A 168 17.15 -3.79 -11.86
N ALA A 169 16.91 -3.35 -10.62
CA ALA A 169 15.57 -3.44 -10.03
C ALA A 169 14.55 -2.70 -10.90
N PHE A 170 14.85 -1.47 -11.30
CA PHE A 170 14.04 -0.67 -12.20
C PHE A 170 13.78 -1.38 -13.54
N GLU A 171 14.84 -1.91 -14.19
CA GLU A 171 14.72 -2.66 -15.46
C GLU A 171 13.78 -3.87 -15.32
N TYR A 172 13.87 -4.62 -14.22
CA TYR A 172 13.01 -5.76 -13.99
C TYR A 172 11.56 -5.34 -13.70
N TYR A 173 11.33 -4.25 -12.97
CA TYR A 173 9.98 -3.72 -12.78
C TYR A 173 9.38 -3.22 -14.11
N GLN A 174 10.17 -2.60 -14.99
CA GLN A 174 9.70 -2.23 -16.34
C GLN A 174 9.24 -3.47 -17.13
N LYS A 175 10.01 -4.55 -17.12
CA LYS A 175 9.65 -5.80 -17.79
C LYS A 175 8.40 -6.43 -17.16
N GLY A 176 8.30 -6.45 -15.83
CA GLY A 176 7.13 -6.95 -15.11
C GLY A 176 5.87 -6.13 -15.42
N ALA A 177 5.98 -4.81 -15.46
CA ALA A 177 4.89 -3.92 -15.85
C ALA A 177 4.44 -4.14 -17.31
N ALA A 178 5.38 -4.37 -18.22
CA ALA A 178 5.08 -4.74 -19.61
C ALA A 178 4.37 -6.10 -19.69
N ALA A 179 4.68 -7.04 -18.81
CA ALA A 179 3.98 -8.32 -18.64
C ALA A 179 2.65 -8.18 -17.86
N LYS A 180 2.19 -6.94 -17.59
CA LYS A 180 0.95 -6.59 -16.89
C LYS A 180 0.86 -7.11 -15.45
N ASP A 181 1.98 -7.25 -14.78
CA ASP A 181 2.01 -7.52 -13.34
C ASP A 181 1.73 -6.23 -12.58
N ASP A 182 0.62 -6.20 -11.83
CA ASP A 182 0.13 -5.02 -11.11
C ASP A 182 1.08 -4.58 -9.99
N GLN A 183 1.76 -5.53 -9.35
CA GLN A 183 2.74 -5.24 -8.32
C GLN A 183 4.04 -4.65 -8.92
N ALA A 184 4.45 -5.11 -10.11
CA ALA A 184 5.56 -4.51 -10.84
C ALA A 184 5.23 -3.09 -11.32
N MET A 185 3.99 -2.84 -11.78
CA MET A 185 3.52 -1.49 -12.12
C MET A 185 3.59 -0.55 -10.90
N LEU A 186 3.10 -0.99 -9.73
CA LEU A 186 3.20 -0.25 -8.48
C LEU A 186 4.67 0.08 -8.13
N ASN A 187 5.55 -0.92 -8.19
CA ASN A 187 6.96 -0.76 -7.88
C ASN A 187 7.69 0.15 -8.89
N LEU A 188 7.30 0.09 -10.16
CA LEU A 188 7.80 0.99 -11.19
C LEU A 188 7.39 2.44 -10.93
N GLY A 189 6.14 2.69 -10.55
CA GLY A 189 5.68 4.00 -10.09
C GLY A 189 6.49 4.51 -8.90
N ASN A 190 6.76 3.64 -7.91
CA ASN A 190 7.62 3.98 -6.78
C ASN A 190 9.06 4.32 -7.22
N CYS A 191 9.61 3.62 -8.21
CA CYS A 191 10.94 3.92 -8.74
C CYS A 191 11.00 5.33 -9.32
N TYR A 192 10.01 5.73 -10.12
CA TYR A 192 9.92 7.09 -10.66
C TYR A 192 9.73 8.14 -9.57
N TYR A 193 8.87 7.88 -8.59
CA TYR A 193 8.58 8.84 -7.52
C TYR A 193 9.81 9.14 -6.65
N TYR A 194 10.58 8.10 -6.28
CA TYR A 194 11.75 8.23 -5.42
C TYR A 194 13.07 8.40 -6.18
N GLY A 195 13.08 8.28 -7.50
CA GLY A 195 14.31 8.30 -8.32
C GLY A 195 15.18 7.06 -8.08
N MET A 196 14.59 5.87 -7.91
CA MET A 196 15.32 4.64 -7.63
C MET A 196 15.69 3.92 -8.93
N GLY A 197 16.97 3.95 -9.27
CA GLY A 197 17.48 3.36 -10.52
C GLY A 197 17.10 4.16 -11.77
N THR A 198 16.42 5.29 -11.62
CA THR A 198 16.04 6.24 -12.65
C THR A 198 16.02 7.66 -12.10
N GLU A 199 15.84 8.67 -12.93
CA GLU A 199 15.54 10.01 -12.48
C GLU A 199 14.13 10.10 -11.88
N LYS A 200 13.96 11.03 -10.93
CA LYS A 200 12.64 11.28 -10.33
C LYS A 200 11.70 11.87 -11.37
N ASP A 201 10.51 11.30 -11.52
CA ASP A 201 9.47 11.73 -12.44
C ASP A 201 8.09 11.45 -11.81
N GLU A 202 7.47 12.50 -11.27
CA GLU A 202 6.17 12.38 -10.57
C GLU A 202 5.03 12.04 -11.53
N ASP A 203 5.05 12.57 -12.77
CA ASP A 203 4.01 12.30 -13.77
C ASP A 203 4.02 10.83 -14.19
N SER A 204 5.22 10.29 -14.44
CA SER A 204 5.39 8.86 -14.72
C SER A 204 4.97 7.99 -13.52
N ALA A 205 5.27 8.41 -12.29
CA ALA A 205 4.87 7.70 -11.09
C ALA A 205 3.33 7.60 -10.99
N VAL A 206 2.62 8.71 -11.13
CA VAL A 206 1.16 8.77 -11.08
C VAL A 206 0.54 7.90 -12.17
N LYS A 207 1.09 7.95 -13.39
CA LYS A 207 0.63 7.10 -14.49
C LYS A 207 0.73 5.61 -14.16
N TRP A 208 1.88 5.16 -13.66
CA TRP A 208 2.08 3.75 -13.33
C TRP A 208 1.26 3.29 -12.11
N TRP A 209 1.09 4.16 -11.10
CA TRP A 209 0.18 3.87 -9.99
C TRP A 209 -1.27 3.77 -10.45
N LYS A 210 -1.68 4.64 -11.39
CA LYS A 210 -3.02 4.54 -11.97
C LYS A 210 -3.20 3.23 -12.73
N ASP A 211 -2.24 2.84 -13.58
CA ASP A 211 -2.30 1.58 -14.33
C ASP A 211 -2.35 0.37 -13.38
N ALA A 212 -1.58 0.39 -12.28
CA ALA A 212 -1.63 -0.64 -11.24
C ALA A 212 -2.97 -0.67 -10.49
N ALA A 213 -3.54 0.51 -10.17
CA ALA A 213 -4.84 0.62 -9.51
C ALA A 213 -5.97 0.11 -10.41
N ASP A 214 -5.94 0.44 -11.71
CA ASP A 214 -6.88 -0.04 -12.72
C ASP A 214 -6.78 -1.57 -12.90
N ALA A 215 -5.58 -2.14 -12.71
CA ALA A 215 -5.36 -3.59 -12.65
C ALA A 215 -5.81 -4.25 -11.33
N GLY A 216 -6.29 -3.47 -10.36
CA GLY A 216 -6.85 -3.98 -9.10
C GLY A 216 -5.89 -3.99 -7.91
N ASN A 217 -4.69 -3.44 -8.03
CA ASN A 217 -3.72 -3.35 -6.94
C ASN A 217 -4.21 -2.40 -5.83
N ALA A 218 -4.45 -2.93 -4.64
CA ALA A 218 -5.01 -2.16 -3.53
C ALA A 218 -4.05 -1.09 -2.99
N TYR A 219 -2.75 -1.36 -3.00
CA TYR A 219 -1.75 -0.37 -2.58
C TYR A 219 -1.65 0.78 -3.59
N ALA A 220 -1.75 0.47 -4.89
CA ALA A 220 -1.79 1.50 -5.92
C ALA A 220 -3.06 2.35 -5.84
N MET A 221 -4.21 1.75 -5.51
CA MET A 221 -5.43 2.50 -5.21
C MET A 221 -5.20 3.48 -4.04
N ALA A 222 -4.57 3.04 -2.95
CA ALA A 222 -4.24 3.92 -1.83
C ALA A 222 -3.29 5.05 -2.26
N GLN A 223 -2.27 4.77 -3.09
CA GLN A 223 -1.37 5.79 -3.64
C GLN A 223 -2.10 6.80 -4.52
N MET A 224 -3.02 6.35 -5.39
CA MET A 224 -3.86 7.25 -6.18
C MET A 224 -4.77 8.12 -5.30
N GLY A 225 -5.31 7.53 -4.21
CA GLY A 225 -6.01 8.30 -3.18
C GLY A 225 -5.14 9.40 -2.58
N ASP A 226 -3.89 9.10 -2.23
CA ASP A 226 -2.91 10.09 -1.73
C ASP A 226 -2.60 11.15 -2.81
N CYS A 227 -2.47 10.77 -4.09
CA CYS A 227 -2.25 11.72 -5.18
C CYS A 227 -3.38 12.77 -5.25
N TYR A 228 -4.63 12.35 -5.23
CA TYR A 228 -5.78 13.27 -5.25
C TYR A 228 -5.97 14.02 -3.94
N TYR A 229 -5.63 13.41 -2.80
CA TYR A 229 -5.74 14.07 -1.49
C TYR A 229 -4.77 15.25 -1.34
N TYR A 230 -3.53 15.07 -1.81
CA TYR A 230 -2.47 16.09 -1.70
C TYR A 230 -2.32 16.95 -2.96
N GLY A 231 -2.84 16.54 -4.11
CA GLY A 231 -2.60 17.18 -5.41
C GLY A 231 -1.20 16.84 -5.98
N LEU A 232 -0.75 15.59 -5.87
CA LEU A 232 0.55 15.14 -6.35
C LEU A 232 0.44 14.65 -7.79
N GLY A 233 1.00 15.38 -8.74
CA GLY A 233 0.92 15.08 -10.17
C GLY A 233 -0.52 15.11 -10.76
N VAL A 234 -1.51 15.49 -9.94
CA VAL A 234 -2.92 15.69 -10.31
C VAL A 234 -3.50 16.84 -9.55
N GLU A 235 -4.59 17.45 -10.02
CA GLU A 235 -5.32 18.44 -9.27
C GLU A 235 -5.94 17.81 -7.99
N LYS A 236 -5.83 18.51 -6.86
CA LYS A 236 -6.41 18.06 -5.59
C LYS A 236 -7.92 17.89 -5.70
N ASP A 237 -8.41 16.69 -5.38
CA ASP A 237 -9.83 16.33 -5.45
C ASP A 237 -10.16 15.29 -4.36
N LEU A 238 -10.80 15.76 -3.29
CA LEU A 238 -11.14 14.90 -2.15
C LEU A 238 -12.21 13.84 -2.51
N ALA A 239 -13.10 14.13 -3.45
CA ALA A 239 -14.09 13.16 -3.88
C ALA A 239 -13.42 11.99 -4.61
N LYS A 240 -12.49 12.29 -5.53
CA LYS A 240 -11.69 11.25 -6.18
C LYS A 240 -10.77 10.52 -5.20
N ALA A 241 -10.20 11.22 -4.22
CA ALA A 241 -9.42 10.55 -3.18
C ALA A 241 -10.27 9.48 -2.45
N ILE A 242 -11.52 9.81 -2.11
CA ILE A 242 -12.46 8.88 -1.48
C ILE A 242 -12.78 7.70 -2.40
N GLU A 243 -13.01 7.95 -3.70
CA GLU A 243 -13.27 6.90 -4.70
C GLU A 243 -12.13 5.88 -4.76
N TYR A 244 -10.88 6.32 -4.63
CA TYR A 244 -9.71 5.44 -4.63
C TYR A 244 -9.44 4.81 -3.25
N TYR A 245 -9.62 5.54 -2.15
CA TYR A 245 -9.39 4.98 -0.82
C TYR A 245 -10.43 3.91 -0.45
N THR A 246 -11.69 4.05 -0.88
CA THR A 246 -12.76 3.12 -0.51
C THR A 246 -12.43 1.67 -0.88
N PRO A 247 -12.15 1.31 -2.14
CA PRO A 247 -11.80 -0.06 -2.49
C PRO A 247 -10.48 -0.54 -1.86
N ALA A 248 -9.53 0.37 -1.59
CA ALA A 248 -8.30 0.04 -0.89
C ALA A 248 -8.57 -0.28 0.60
N ALA A 249 -9.45 0.49 1.25
CA ALA A 249 -9.86 0.27 2.64
C ALA A 249 -10.64 -1.03 2.81
N ASP A 250 -11.50 -1.38 1.84
CA ASP A 250 -12.24 -2.65 1.81
C ASP A 250 -11.30 -3.86 1.68
N LYS A 251 -10.15 -3.68 1.00
CA LYS A 251 -9.07 -4.65 0.93
C LYS A 251 -8.11 -4.60 2.13
N ASN A 252 -8.53 -3.95 3.22
CA ASN A 252 -7.78 -3.83 4.47
C ASN A 252 -6.40 -3.16 4.33
N ILE A 253 -6.27 -2.14 3.48
CA ILE A 253 -5.06 -1.31 3.43
C ILE A 253 -5.12 -0.27 4.55
N PRO A 254 -4.26 -0.34 5.60
CA PRO A 254 -4.40 0.49 6.79
C PRO A 254 -4.29 1.99 6.51
N ASN A 255 -3.40 2.40 5.59
CA ASN A 255 -3.27 3.81 5.20
C ASN A 255 -4.57 4.34 4.57
N ALA A 256 -5.20 3.56 3.68
CA ALA A 256 -6.47 3.95 3.06
C ALA A 256 -7.60 4.03 4.10
N GLN A 257 -7.67 3.07 5.05
CA GLN A 257 -8.64 3.10 6.15
C GLN A 257 -8.44 4.35 7.02
N TYR A 258 -7.21 4.68 7.37
CA TYR A 258 -6.88 5.87 8.15
C TYR A 258 -7.27 7.16 7.43
N ARG A 259 -6.86 7.32 6.15
CA ARG A 259 -7.17 8.51 5.35
C ARG A 259 -8.68 8.69 5.16
N LEU A 260 -9.36 7.61 4.80
CA LEU A 260 -10.81 7.61 4.64
C LEU A 260 -11.50 7.94 5.97
N GLY A 261 -11.01 7.40 7.09
CA GLY A 261 -11.49 7.70 8.43
C GLY A 261 -11.35 9.19 8.78
N ILE A 262 -10.24 9.86 8.43
CA ILE A 262 -10.08 11.30 8.61
C ILE A 262 -11.13 12.07 7.80
N LEU A 263 -11.35 11.70 6.54
CA LEU A 263 -12.29 12.38 5.65
C LEU A 263 -13.72 12.29 6.18
N TYR A 264 -14.16 11.12 6.65
CA TYR A 264 -15.48 10.94 7.26
C TYR A 264 -15.60 11.62 8.62
N TYR A 265 -14.54 11.62 9.44
CA TYR A 265 -14.57 12.27 10.75
C TYR A 265 -14.81 13.77 10.65
N TRP A 266 -14.18 14.42 9.69
CA TRP A 266 -14.29 15.88 9.48
C TRP A 266 -15.36 16.27 8.45
N GLY A 267 -15.96 15.35 7.72
CA GLY A 267 -16.88 15.66 6.63
C GLY A 267 -16.19 16.34 5.44
N SER A 268 -14.94 15.99 5.16
CA SER A 268 -14.14 16.62 4.12
C SER A 268 -14.30 15.91 2.78
N GLY A 269 -15.01 16.52 1.84
CA GLY A 269 -15.33 15.91 0.53
C GLY A 269 -16.43 14.84 0.60
N VAL A 270 -17.01 14.59 1.78
CA VAL A 270 -18.07 13.62 2.05
C VAL A 270 -18.91 14.09 3.23
N GLU A 271 -20.15 13.62 3.36
CA GLU A 271 -20.95 13.85 4.54
C GLU A 271 -20.27 13.24 5.79
N GLN A 272 -20.27 14.02 6.89
CA GLN A 272 -19.63 13.60 8.13
C GLN A 272 -20.29 12.35 8.70
N ASP A 273 -19.49 11.31 8.98
CA ASP A 273 -19.92 10.10 9.69
C ASP A 273 -18.83 9.67 10.68
N GLN A 274 -18.98 10.13 11.92
CA GLN A 274 -18.02 9.82 12.99
C GLN A 274 -18.07 8.34 13.42
N THR A 275 -19.22 7.67 13.24
CA THR A 275 -19.35 6.25 13.56
C THR A 275 -18.54 5.40 12.59
N TYR A 276 -18.69 5.68 11.30
CA TYR A 276 -17.91 5.01 10.26
C TYR A 276 -16.42 5.35 10.35
N ALA A 277 -16.10 6.63 10.63
CA ALA A 277 -14.73 7.05 10.87
C ALA A 277 -14.07 6.28 12.02
N LYS A 278 -14.77 6.11 13.16
CA LYS A 278 -14.28 5.30 14.29
C LYS A 278 -14.01 3.85 13.90
N LEU A 279 -14.89 3.24 13.11
CA LEU A 279 -14.70 1.89 12.61
C LEU A 279 -13.44 1.77 11.73
N LEU A 280 -13.26 2.71 10.78
CA LEU A 280 -12.10 2.75 9.90
C LEU A 280 -10.79 2.95 10.66
N MET A 281 -10.80 3.86 11.66
CA MET A 281 -9.64 4.10 12.52
C MET A 281 -9.25 2.87 13.34
N ARG A 282 -10.24 2.14 13.89
CA ARG A 282 -9.98 0.87 14.59
C ARG A 282 -9.36 -0.17 13.67
N LYS A 283 -9.94 -0.37 12.47
CA LYS A 283 -9.35 -1.28 11.47
C LYS A 283 -7.92 -0.91 11.09
N ALA A 284 -7.65 0.38 10.89
CA ALA A 284 -6.29 0.85 10.58
C ALA A 284 -5.32 0.60 11.74
N SER A 285 -5.76 0.84 12.99
CA SER A 285 -4.97 0.57 14.20
C SER A 285 -4.70 -0.94 14.36
N ASP A 286 -5.72 -1.78 14.17
CA ASP A 286 -5.58 -3.24 14.19
C ASP A 286 -4.63 -3.74 13.09
N GLY A 287 -4.59 -3.03 11.96
CA GLY A 287 -3.61 -3.22 10.88
C GLY A 287 -2.21 -2.68 11.18
N GLY A 288 -1.96 -2.22 12.42
CA GLY A 288 -0.64 -1.76 12.90
C GLY A 288 -0.34 -0.28 12.64
N MET A 289 -1.33 0.53 12.25
CA MET A 289 -1.10 1.97 12.02
C MET A 289 -1.17 2.76 13.33
N VAL A 290 -0.01 3.19 13.82
CA VAL A 290 0.15 3.90 15.10
C VAL A 290 -0.60 5.25 15.09
N GLU A 291 -0.63 5.94 13.96
CA GLU A 291 -1.32 7.22 13.79
C GLU A 291 -2.83 7.07 13.96
N ALA A 292 -3.38 5.94 13.55
CA ALA A 292 -4.80 5.65 13.74
C ALA A 292 -5.14 5.48 15.23
N GLN A 293 -4.30 4.77 15.99
CA GLN A 293 -4.45 4.65 17.43
C GLN A 293 -4.34 6.02 18.13
N ALA A 294 -3.34 6.82 17.77
CA ALA A 294 -3.17 8.17 18.31
C ALA A 294 -4.38 9.09 18.01
N PHE A 295 -4.99 8.93 16.82
CA PHE A 295 -6.20 9.65 16.46
C PHE A 295 -7.39 9.22 17.33
N LEU A 296 -7.60 7.90 17.54
CA LEU A 296 -8.64 7.37 18.43
C LEU A 296 -8.50 7.94 19.83
N ASP A 297 -7.31 7.88 20.41
CA ASP A 297 -7.05 8.35 21.78
C ASP A 297 -7.32 9.85 21.94
N LYS A 298 -7.02 10.65 20.91
CA LYS A 298 -7.14 12.11 20.96
C LYS A 298 -8.55 12.61 20.69
N TYR A 299 -9.22 12.05 19.70
CA TYR A 299 -10.44 12.62 19.16
C TYR A 299 -11.70 11.78 19.40
N ILE A 300 -11.54 10.48 19.64
CA ILE A 300 -12.65 9.54 19.79
C ILE A 300 -12.56 8.91 21.18
N LYS A 301 -13.14 9.61 22.18
CA LYS A 301 -13.27 9.05 23.52
C LYS A 301 -14.43 8.04 23.52
N ASP A 302 -14.21 6.88 24.17
CA ASP A 302 -15.26 5.86 24.40
C ASP A 302 -16.35 6.37 25.34
#